data_323e5c405515dbdf4e5ace4f03139e5d
#
_entry.id   323e5c405515dbdf4e5ace4f03139e5d
#
_cell.length_a   1.000
_cell.length_b   1.000
_cell.length_c   1.000
_cell.angle_alpha   90.00
_cell.angle_beta   90.00
_cell.angle_gamma   90.00
#
_symmetry.space_group_name_H-M   'P 1'
#
loop_
_entity.id
_entity.type
_entity.pdbx_description
1 polymer ?
#
loop_
_entity_poly.entity_id
_entity_poly.type
_entity_poly.pdbx_seq_one_letter_code
_entity_poly.pdbx_strand_id
1 'polypeptide(L)'
;MIKQTSLDFLSNLKLNNSKEWFEQNRNLYENYRSDILQLTENLLKELSKIDQTILEANLEPKKCLTRVNRDLRFSKDKTPYKNYVLVVLNKNYPQPNKAGYFIHIEPDNCSVGGGVWQTSSEYLKKIRQEIDYSFT
;
A
#
# COMPACT_ATOMS: atom_id res chain seq x y z
N MET A 1 13.20 7.08 -5.38
CA MET A 1 12.20 8.16 -5.57
C MET A 1 11.24 7.68 -6.66
N ILE A 2 9.92 7.92 -6.51
CA ILE A 2 8.93 7.56 -7.53
C ILE A 2 9.11 8.42 -8.77
N LYS A 3 8.93 7.83 -9.95
CA LYS A 3 9.06 8.54 -11.24
C LYS A 3 7.77 9.31 -11.56
N GLN A 4 7.92 10.46 -12.22
CA GLN A 4 6.76 11.23 -12.70
C GLN A 4 5.87 10.39 -13.64
N THR A 5 6.48 9.58 -14.50
CA THR A 5 5.75 8.67 -15.40
C THR A 5 4.84 7.68 -14.70
N SER A 6 5.16 7.31 -13.45
CA SER A 6 4.30 6.44 -12.63
C SER A 6 3.06 7.18 -12.11
N LEU A 7 3.21 8.44 -11.72
CA LEU A 7 2.09 9.30 -11.32
C LEU A 7 1.21 9.64 -12.53
N ASP A 8 1.83 9.91 -13.68
CA ASP A 8 1.11 10.18 -14.94
C ASP A 8 0.28 8.96 -15.37
N PHE A 9 0.83 7.74 -15.22
CA PHE A 9 0.08 6.51 -15.47
C PHE A 9 -1.18 6.43 -14.59
N LEU A 10 -1.07 6.67 -13.29
CA LEU A 10 -2.21 6.64 -12.36
C LEU A 10 -3.25 7.72 -12.69
N SER A 11 -2.81 8.91 -13.07
CA SER A 11 -3.68 10.00 -13.50
C SER A 11 -4.45 9.64 -14.77
N ASN A 12 -3.78 9.07 -15.76
CA ASN A 12 -4.39 8.63 -17.01
C ASN A 12 -5.35 7.44 -16.78
N LEU A 13 -4.99 6.51 -15.88
CA LEU A 13 -5.87 5.40 -15.49
C LEU A 13 -7.16 5.91 -14.82
N LYS A 14 -7.07 6.96 -14.01
CA LYS A 14 -8.25 7.60 -13.39
C LYS A 14 -9.23 8.13 -14.44
N LEU A 15 -8.72 8.72 -15.52
CA LEU A 15 -9.53 9.31 -16.61
C LEU A 15 -10.06 8.26 -17.60
N ASN A 16 -9.38 7.12 -17.75
CA ASN A 16 -9.63 6.11 -18.76
C ASN A 16 -9.79 4.71 -18.14
N ASN A 17 -10.54 4.59 -17.06
CA ASN A 17 -10.61 3.37 -16.24
C ASN A 17 -11.49 2.30 -16.90
N SER A 18 -10.95 1.68 -17.96
CA SER A 18 -11.57 0.58 -18.69
C SER A 18 -10.56 -0.53 -18.99
N LYS A 19 -11.07 -1.73 -19.25
CA LYS A 19 -10.24 -2.88 -19.59
C LYS A 19 -9.50 -2.67 -20.92
N GLU A 20 -10.19 -2.08 -21.90
CA GLU A 20 -9.63 -1.79 -23.23
C GLU A 20 -8.43 -0.84 -23.12
N TRP A 21 -8.58 0.27 -22.41
CA TRP A 21 -7.50 1.23 -22.22
C TRP A 21 -6.31 0.59 -21.47
N PHE A 22 -6.58 -0.18 -20.44
CA PHE A 22 -5.54 -0.84 -19.63
C PHE A 22 -4.72 -1.82 -20.48
N GLU A 23 -5.35 -2.63 -21.32
CA GLU A 23 -4.65 -3.57 -22.20
C GLU A 23 -3.83 -2.85 -23.28
N GLN A 24 -4.33 -1.75 -23.84
CA GLN A 24 -3.59 -0.91 -24.79
C GLN A 24 -2.37 -0.22 -24.16
N ASN A 25 -2.41 0.04 -22.86
CA ASN A 25 -1.36 0.72 -22.10
C ASN A 25 -0.61 -0.23 -21.14
N ARG A 26 -0.61 -1.52 -21.41
CA ARG A 26 -0.01 -2.55 -20.56
C ARG A 26 1.48 -2.32 -20.28
N ASN A 27 2.22 -1.83 -21.27
CA ASN A 27 3.61 -1.48 -21.13
C ASN A 27 3.85 -0.35 -20.11
N LEU A 28 2.95 0.64 -20.06
CA LEU A 28 3.02 1.73 -19.06
C LEU A 28 2.73 1.20 -17.65
N TYR A 29 1.77 0.28 -17.54
CA TYR A 29 1.50 -0.42 -16.28
C TYR A 29 2.70 -1.22 -15.78
N GLU A 30 3.38 -1.96 -16.64
CA GLU A 30 4.56 -2.76 -16.25
C GLU A 30 5.72 -1.85 -15.79
N ASN A 31 5.94 -0.72 -16.44
CA ASN A 31 6.93 0.28 -16.03
C ASN A 31 6.57 0.89 -14.67
N TYR A 32 5.32 1.29 -14.48
CA TYR A 32 4.79 1.78 -13.21
C TYR A 32 4.98 0.72 -12.09
N ARG A 33 4.57 -0.52 -12.35
CA ARG A 33 4.70 -1.62 -11.39
C ARG A 33 6.16 -1.86 -10.99
N SER A 34 7.07 -1.84 -11.94
CA SER A 34 8.52 -1.97 -11.71
C SER A 34 9.04 -0.84 -10.81
N ASP A 35 8.62 0.38 -11.06
CA ASP A 35 9.01 1.56 -10.26
C ASP A 35 8.54 1.46 -8.80
N ILE A 36 7.28 1.05 -8.57
CA ILE A 36 6.73 0.84 -7.23
C ILE A 36 7.42 -0.32 -6.51
N LEU A 37 7.75 -1.40 -7.21
CA LEU A 37 8.51 -2.51 -6.64
C LEU A 37 9.90 -2.06 -6.19
N GLN A 38 10.61 -1.31 -7.01
CA GLN A 38 11.93 -0.76 -6.67
C GLN A 38 11.87 0.17 -5.46
N LEU A 39 10.84 1.02 -5.39
CA LEU A 39 10.59 1.86 -4.21
C LEU A 39 10.39 1.00 -2.96
N THR A 40 9.57 -0.05 -3.06
CA THR A 40 9.28 -0.96 -1.94
C THR A 40 10.51 -1.70 -1.46
N GLU A 41 11.35 -2.21 -2.37
CA GLU A 41 12.63 -2.85 -2.04
C GLU A 41 13.56 -1.90 -1.29
N ASN A 42 13.71 -0.67 -1.77
CA ASN A 42 14.53 0.35 -1.12
C ASN A 42 14.01 0.70 0.29
N LEU A 43 12.69 0.82 0.46
CA LEU A 43 12.06 1.09 1.75
C LEU A 43 12.28 -0.06 2.73
N LEU A 44 12.08 -1.30 2.31
CA LEU A 44 12.36 -2.48 3.15
C LEU A 44 13.80 -2.54 3.59
N LYS A 45 14.74 -2.26 2.69
CA LYS A 45 16.17 -2.21 2.98
C LYS A 45 16.52 -1.14 4.04
N GLU A 46 15.96 0.06 3.90
CA GLU A 46 16.25 1.15 4.86
C GLU A 46 15.54 0.94 6.20
N LEU A 47 14.29 0.53 6.19
CA LEU A 47 13.53 0.24 7.42
C LEU A 47 14.13 -0.94 8.20
N SER A 48 14.65 -1.97 7.54
CA SER A 48 15.31 -3.10 8.20
C SER A 48 16.56 -2.71 9.00
N LYS A 49 17.11 -1.54 8.76
CA LYS A 49 18.26 -1.03 9.54
C LYS A 49 17.85 -0.45 10.89
N ILE A 50 16.59 -0.02 11.03
CA ILE A 50 16.09 0.72 12.19
C ILE A 50 14.94 -0.01 12.91
N ASP A 51 14.27 -0.95 12.24
CA ASP A 51 13.17 -1.72 12.79
C ASP A 51 13.42 -3.21 12.66
N GLN A 52 13.77 -3.83 13.79
CA GLN A 52 14.07 -5.26 13.89
C GLN A 52 12.87 -6.12 13.45
N THR A 53 11.63 -5.66 13.67
CA THR A 53 10.43 -6.43 13.30
C THR A 53 10.28 -6.55 11.78
N ILE A 54 10.68 -5.52 11.03
CA ILE A 54 10.71 -5.54 9.56
C ILE A 54 11.83 -6.46 9.06
N LEU A 55 13.02 -6.40 9.68
CA LEU A 55 14.14 -7.27 9.34
C LEU A 55 13.75 -8.75 9.51
N GLU A 56 13.20 -9.11 10.68
CA GLU A 56 12.79 -10.48 11.00
C GLU A 56 11.61 -10.97 10.15
N ALA A 57 10.74 -10.07 9.73
CA ALA A 57 9.61 -10.39 8.88
C ALA A 57 10.01 -10.88 7.49
N ASN A 58 11.19 -10.47 7.00
CA ASN A 58 11.73 -10.82 5.68
C ASN A 58 10.69 -10.69 4.57
N LEU A 59 10.08 -9.50 4.49
CA LEU A 59 8.93 -9.23 3.62
C LEU A 59 9.34 -9.30 2.14
N GLU A 60 8.52 -9.99 1.36
CA GLU A 60 8.66 -10.03 -0.09
C GLU A 60 8.01 -8.79 -0.72
N PRO A 61 8.74 -7.94 -1.46
CA PRO A 61 8.22 -6.67 -1.98
C PRO A 61 6.91 -6.79 -2.75
N LYS A 62 6.77 -7.81 -3.58
CA LYS A 62 5.54 -8.06 -4.37
C LYS A 62 4.31 -8.28 -3.50
N LYS A 63 4.48 -8.85 -2.32
CA LYS A 63 3.38 -9.12 -1.37
C LYS A 63 3.00 -7.90 -0.54
N CYS A 64 3.87 -6.87 -0.53
CA CYS A 64 3.58 -5.60 0.15
C CYS A 64 2.65 -4.69 -0.65
N LEU A 65 2.42 -4.98 -1.93
CA LEU A 65 1.62 -4.14 -2.82
C LEU A 65 0.17 -4.62 -2.91
N THR A 66 -0.76 -3.68 -2.84
CA THR A 66 -2.17 -3.98 -3.16
C THR A 66 -2.34 -4.24 -4.65
N ARG A 67 -3.32 -5.09 -4.99
CA ARG A 67 -3.66 -5.39 -6.39
C ARG A 67 -4.24 -4.16 -7.07
N VAL A 68 -3.95 -3.99 -8.37
CA VAL A 68 -4.52 -2.92 -9.19
C VAL A 68 -6.03 -3.12 -9.41
N ASN A 69 -6.49 -4.36 -9.49
CA ASN A 69 -7.89 -4.67 -9.68
C ASN A 69 -8.71 -4.32 -8.43
N ARG A 70 -9.90 -3.76 -8.66
CA ARG A 70 -10.90 -3.52 -7.62
C ARG A 70 -11.75 -4.76 -7.37
N ASP A 71 -12.21 -4.92 -6.14
CA ASP A 71 -13.29 -5.86 -5.82
C ASP A 71 -14.63 -5.19 -6.10
N LEU A 72 -15.30 -5.63 -7.15
CA LEU A 72 -16.54 -5.02 -7.64
C LEU A 72 -17.82 -5.70 -7.13
N ARG A 73 -17.70 -6.76 -6.32
CA ARG A 73 -18.86 -7.58 -5.91
C ARG A 73 -19.93 -6.76 -5.21
N PHE A 74 -19.54 -5.85 -4.34
CA PHE A 74 -20.46 -5.02 -3.55
C PHE A 74 -20.38 -3.53 -3.88
N SER A 75 -19.64 -3.16 -4.93
CA SER A 75 -19.46 -1.75 -5.32
C SER A 75 -20.54 -1.30 -6.30
N LYS A 76 -21.08 -0.09 -6.10
CA LYS A 76 -21.92 0.59 -7.08
C LYS A 76 -21.10 1.09 -8.27
N ASP A 77 -19.91 1.58 -8.02
CA ASP A 77 -18.94 1.98 -9.04
C ASP A 77 -18.28 0.73 -9.62
N LYS A 78 -18.42 0.51 -10.91
CA LYS A 78 -17.93 -0.66 -11.65
C LYS A 78 -16.61 -0.41 -12.40
N THR A 79 -15.91 0.70 -12.14
CA THR A 79 -14.57 0.91 -12.68
C THR A 79 -13.63 -0.21 -12.22
N PRO A 80 -12.89 -0.86 -13.15
CA PRO A 80 -12.21 -2.13 -12.83
C PRO A 80 -10.91 -1.96 -12.05
N TYR A 81 -10.28 -0.79 -12.11
CA TYR A 81 -8.93 -0.60 -11.56
C TYR A 81 -8.87 0.50 -10.50
N LYS A 82 -7.92 0.35 -9.58
CA LYS A 82 -7.55 1.41 -8.63
C LYS A 82 -6.60 2.38 -9.33
N ASN A 83 -6.83 3.67 -9.13
CA ASN A 83 -5.93 4.74 -9.56
C ASN A 83 -4.90 5.12 -8.47
N TYR A 84 -4.68 4.22 -7.55
CA TYR A 84 -3.71 4.34 -6.46
C TYR A 84 -3.06 3.00 -6.15
N VAL A 85 -1.95 3.02 -5.46
CA VAL A 85 -1.37 1.85 -4.81
C VAL A 85 -1.18 2.12 -3.32
N LEU A 86 -1.46 1.10 -2.52
CA LEU A 86 -1.10 1.06 -1.11
C LEU A 86 0.03 0.05 -0.94
N VAL A 87 1.17 0.52 -0.44
CA VAL A 87 2.29 -0.30 0.00
C VAL A 87 2.15 -0.53 1.49
N VAL A 88 2.09 -1.77 1.93
CA VAL A 88 1.91 -2.14 3.35
C VAL A 88 3.09 -2.97 3.81
N LEU A 89 3.87 -2.43 4.73
CA LEU A 89 5.04 -3.06 5.31
C LEU A 89 4.69 -3.55 6.71
N ASN A 90 4.08 -4.74 6.76
CA ASN A 90 3.62 -5.37 8.00
C ASN A 90 3.80 -6.88 7.90
N LYS A 91 4.44 -7.48 8.91
CA LYS A 91 4.69 -8.93 9.02
C LYS A 91 3.44 -9.79 8.79
N ASN A 92 2.26 -9.28 9.12
CA ASN A 92 1.01 -10.04 9.05
C ASN A 92 0.03 -9.54 7.99
N TYR A 93 0.49 -8.70 7.05
CA TYR A 93 -0.36 -8.30 5.94
C TYR A 93 -0.79 -9.54 5.12
N PRO A 94 -2.07 -9.65 4.75
CA PRO A 94 -3.15 -8.66 4.83
C PRO A 94 -3.94 -8.61 6.16
N GLN A 95 -3.48 -9.22 7.24
CA GLN A 95 -4.19 -9.22 8.52
C GLN A 95 -4.06 -7.85 9.23
N PRO A 96 -5.17 -7.19 9.60
CA PRO A 96 -5.17 -5.79 10.03
C PRO A 96 -4.71 -5.57 11.49
N ASN A 97 -4.44 -6.63 12.26
CA ASN A 97 -4.34 -6.56 13.71
C ASN A 97 -2.94 -6.24 14.25
N LYS A 98 -1.98 -5.87 13.41
CA LYS A 98 -0.64 -5.49 13.87
C LYS A 98 -0.18 -4.19 13.25
N ALA A 99 0.60 -3.45 14.03
CA ALA A 99 1.23 -2.22 13.58
C ALA A 99 2.19 -2.50 12.42
N GLY A 100 2.29 -1.55 11.52
CA GLY A 100 3.18 -1.56 10.39
C GLY A 100 3.26 -0.19 9.76
N TYR A 101 4.01 -0.10 8.67
CA TYR A 101 4.10 1.12 7.88
C TYR A 101 3.24 1.01 6.63
N PHE A 102 2.72 2.12 6.17
CA PHE A 102 1.98 2.17 4.92
C PHE A 102 2.32 3.42 4.12
N ILE A 103 2.26 3.29 2.81
CA ILE A 103 2.43 4.37 1.86
C ILE A 103 1.31 4.28 0.85
N HIS A 104 0.51 5.32 0.80
CA HIS A 104 -0.54 5.51 -0.20
C HIS A 104 -0.01 6.44 -1.28
N ILE A 105 0.00 5.95 -2.51
CA ILE A 105 0.47 6.70 -3.68
C ILE A 105 -0.72 6.85 -4.63
N GLU A 106 -1.21 8.06 -4.70
CA GLU A 106 -2.27 8.51 -5.61
C GLU A 106 -1.90 9.91 -6.10
N PRO A 107 -2.11 10.26 -7.37
CA PRO A 107 -1.88 11.63 -7.84
C PRO A 107 -2.63 12.63 -6.97
N ASP A 108 -1.94 13.67 -6.52
CA ASP A 108 -2.45 14.75 -5.66
C ASP A 108 -2.91 14.32 -4.24
N ASN A 109 -2.75 13.04 -3.86
CA ASN A 109 -3.19 12.54 -2.57
C ASN A 109 -2.25 11.45 -2.01
N CYS A 110 -0.95 11.74 -1.98
CA CYS A 110 0.02 10.82 -1.37
C CYS A 110 0.06 10.98 0.15
N SER A 111 0.18 9.85 0.85
CA SER A 111 0.36 9.85 2.30
C SER A 111 1.26 8.71 2.75
N VAL A 112 1.89 8.90 3.90
CA VAL A 112 2.72 7.90 4.57
C VAL A 112 2.39 7.90 6.05
N GLY A 113 2.41 6.73 6.67
CA GLY A 113 2.15 6.61 8.09
C GLY A 113 2.59 5.27 8.68
N GLY A 114 2.50 5.19 9.99
CA GLY A 114 2.71 3.96 10.75
C GLY A 114 1.62 3.78 11.79
N GLY A 115 1.26 2.53 12.06
CA GLY A 115 0.24 2.21 13.04
C GLY A 115 -0.57 0.98 12.67
N VAL A 116 -1.74 0.83 13.31
CA VAL A 116 -2.68 -0.26 13.06
C VAL A 116 -3.86 0.28 12.26
N TRP A 117 -4.09 -0.31 11.09
CA TRP A 117 -5.18 0.09 10.22
C TRP A 117 -6.45 -0.71 10.52
N GLN A 118 -7.58 -0.03 10.69
CA GLN A 118 -8.92 -0.63 10.86
C GLN A 118 -8.97 -1.76 11.92
N THR A 119 -8.41 -1.50 13.09
CA THR A 119 -8.40 -2.48 14.18
C THR A 119 -9.80 -2.69 14.79
N SER A 120 -10.06 -3.88 15.35
CA SER A 120 -11.30 -4.15 16.10
C SER A 120 -11.38 -3.31 17.36
N SER A 121 -12.60 -3.05 17.84
CA SER A 121 -12.83 -2.30 19.09
C SER A 121 -12.16 -2.95 20.30
N GLU A 122 -12.12 -4.28 20.34
CA GLU A 122 -11.43 -5.05 21.40
C GLU A 122 -9.92 -4.80 21.36
N TYR A 123 -9.31 -4.86 20.19
CA TYR A 123 -7.88 -4.64 20.04
C TYR A 123 -7.50 -3.19 20.32
N LEU A 124 -8.33 -2.24 19.88
CA LEU A 124 -8.15 -0.82 20.19
C LEU A 124 -8.21 -0.56 21.70
N LYS A 125 -9.10 -1.24 22.43
CA LYS A 125 -9.18 -1.16 23.89
C LYS A 125 -7.87 -1.63 24.55
N LYS A 126 -7.29 -2.76 24.06
CA LYS A 126 -6.00 -3.25 24.57
C LYS A 126 -4.86 -2.28 24.32
N ILE A 127 -4.80 -1.68 23.14
CA ILE A 127 -3.79 -0.66 22.81
C ILE A 127 -3.90 0.54 23.74
N ARG A 128 -5.12 1.07 23.94
CA ARG A 128 -5.35 2.20 24.84
C ARG A 128 -4.99 1.87 26.29
N GLN A 129 -5.31 0.67 26.73
CA GLN A 129 -4.99 0.18 28.07
C GLN A 129 -3.48 0.08 28.28
N GLU A 130 -2.72 -0.42 27.28
CA GLU A 130 -1.27 -0.47 27.34
C GLU A 130 -0.63 0.92 27.39
N ILE A 131 -1.13 1.87 26.61
CA ILE A 131 -0.67 3.26 26.64
C ILE A 131 -0.93 3.88 28.03
N ASP A 132 -2.09 3.62 28.63
CA ASP A 132 -2.48 4.15 29.93
C ASP A 132 -1.60 3.57 31.06
N TYR A 133 -1.29 2.28 31.02
CA TYR A 133 -0.44 1.63 32.03
C TYR A 133 1.06 1.88 31.85
N SER A 134 1.53 2.05 30.63
CA SER A 134 2.96 2.19 30.31
C SER A 134 3.37 3.65 30.12
N PHE A 135 2.46 4.59 30.36
CA PHE A 135 2.76 6.01 30.28
C PHE A 135 3.51 6.46 31.54
N THR A 136 4.81 6.54 31.42
CA THR A 136 5.73 7.10 32.44
C THR A 136 6.39 8.35 31.92
#